data_807f2a69ff83c5dde7d75ca462682af7
#
_entry.id   807f2a69ff83c5dde7d75ca462682af7
#
_cell.length_a   1.000
_cell.length_b   1.000
_cell.length_c   1.000
_cell.angle_alpha   90.00
_cell.angle_beta   90.00
_cell.angle_gamma   90.00
#
_symmetry.space_group_name_H-M   'P 1'
#
loop_
_entity.id
_entity.type
_entity.pdbx_description
1 polymer ?
#
loop_
_entity_poly.entity_id
_entity_poly.type
_entity_poly.pdbx_seq_one_letter_code
_entity_poly.pdbx_strand_id
1 'polypeptide(L)'
;MKNFTLPLIFFLSGTTASFAQGFYDINTIQSVKINFFQNNWDHLLDSLKSLPDETYLIAQSVEINGQTFDSVGVKYKGYSSYEPDNLKNPLHIELDHVRKGQNYQGVKDVKLANGYSDPTFVRETMSYEILRKYMAAPLANYAEVWMNGEYWGLYTNVESINKKFARKHFHTDGDNPFFKCNPVDVVASNGHSDLVYESADSADYFLRYKLLSDEGWAQLLALMDTVTNFPWKIDHVIDVDRALW
;
A
#
# COMPACT_ATOMS: atom_id res chain seq x y z
N MET A 1 -56.21 51.81 13.13
CA MET A 1 -54.98 51.35 12.45
C MET A 1 -54.49 50.11 13.19
N LYS A 2 -54.63 48.92 12.61
CA LYS A 2 -54.18 47.64 13.22
C LYS A 2 -52.79 47.32 12.71
N ASN A 3 -51.80 47.32 13.58
CA ASN A 3 -50.43 46.93 13.23
C ASN A 3 -50.34 45.43 13.08
N PHE A 4 -50.04 44.96 11.87
CA PHE A 4 -49.75 43.56 11.59
C PHE A 4 -48.21 43.36 11.72
N THR A 5 -47.78 42.70 12.77
CA THR A 5 -46.41 42.25 12.95
C THR A 5 -46.26 40.88 12.32
N LEU A 6 -45.48 40.80 11.24
CA LEU A 6 -45.14 39.55 10.57
C LEU A 6 -43.98 38.87 11.31
N PRO A 7 -44.09 37.61 11.76
CA PRO A 7 -42.95 36.93 12.37
C PRO A 7 -41.94 36.51 11.32
N LEU A 8 -40.69 36.97 11.47
CA LEU A 8 -39.56 36.54 10.67
C LEU A 8 -39.10 35.14 11.11
N ILE A 9 -39.44 34.11 10.33
CA ILE A 9 -38.99 32.73 10.60
C ILE A 9 -37.58 32.59 10.02
N PHE A 10 -36.57 32.51 10.89
CA PHE A 10 -35.21 32.14 10.51
C PHE A 10 -35.15 30.64 10.27
N PHE A 11 -35.01 30.22 9.01
CA PHE A 11 -34.60 28.85 8.66
C PHE A 11 -33.12 28.69 8.97
N LEU A 12 -32.76 28.07 10.09
CA LEU A 12 -31.40 27.59 10.34
C LEU A 12 -31.19 26.37 9.45
N SER A 13 -30.63 26.56 8.26
CA SER A 13 -30.12 25.45 7.45
C SER A 13 -28.87 24.89 8.14
N GLY A 14 -29.09 23.86 8.97
CA GLY A 14 -27.99 23.08 9.51
C GLY A 14 -27.23 22.41 8.35
N THR A 15 -26.09 22.94 7.98
CA THR A 15 -25.13 22.22 7.16
C THR A 15 -24.60 21.06 7.99
N THR A 16 -25.12 19.85 7.77
CA THR A 16 -24.48 18.63 8.24
C THR A 16 -23.12 18.59 7.57
N ALA A 17 -22.06 18.88 8.34
CA ALA A 17 -20.71 18.59 7.89
C ALA A 17 -20.63 17.07 7.68
N SER A 18 -20.76 16.63 6.44
CA SER A 18 -20.43 15.27 6.05
C SER A 18 -18.93 15.16 6.20
N PHE A 19 -18.48 14.55 7.30
CA PHE A 19 -17.09 14.12 7.40
C PHE A 19 -16.88 13.15 6.24
N ALA A 20 -16.12 13.56 5.24
CA ALA A 20 -15.71 12.67 4.17
C ALA A 20 -14.99 11.49 4.82
N GLN A 21 -15.63 10.33 4.81
CA GLN A 21 -15.00 9.10 5.29
C GLN A 21 -13.71 8.89 4.51
N GLY A 22 -12.59 8.68 5.21
CA GLY A 22 -11.29 8.51 4.57
C GLY A 22 -11.27 7.26 3.69
N PHE A 23 -10.41 7.25 2.66
CA PHE A 23 -10.29 6.12 1.72
C PHE A 23 -10.03 4.76 2.40
N TYR A 24 -9.51 4.76 3.62
CA TYR A 24 -9.24 3.56 4.42
C TYR A 24 -10.16 3.43 5.64
N ASP A 25 -11.34 4.06 5.63
CA ASP A 25 -12.31 3.86 6.72
C ASP A 25 -12.81 2.42 6.72
N ILE A 26 -12.61 1.70 7.82
CA ILE A 26 -12.98 0.29 7.98
C ILE A 26 -14.50 0.03 7.86
N ASN A 27 -15.31 1.05 8.09
CA ASN A 27 -16.78 0.95 8.00
C ASN A 27 -17.31 1.20 6.57
N THR A 28 -16.41 1.46 5.61
CA THR A 28 -16.79 1.78 4.23
C THR A 28 -16.15 0.80 3.26
N ILE A 29 -16.98 0.14 2.45
CA ILE A 29 -16.50 -0.64 1.30
C ILE A 29 -16.31 0.34 0.14
N GLN A 30 -15.09 0.39 -0.40
CA GLN A 30 -14.76 1.27 -1.51
C GLN A 30 -15.22 0.66 -2.84
N SER A 31 -15.53 1.50 -3.82
CA SER A 31 -15.83 1.07 -5.19
C SER A 31 -14.65 1.42 -6.09
N VAL A 32 -14.05 0.43 -6.75
CA VAL A 32 -12.94 0.60 -7.69
C VAL A 32 -13.30 -0.04 -9.02
N LYS A 33 -13.40 0.76 -10.09
CA LYS A 33 -13.69 0.26 -11.43
C LYS A 33 -12.52 0.56 -12.35
N ILE A 34 -11.99 -0.47 -12.98
CA ILE A 34 -10.82 -0.40 -13.86
C ILE A 34 -11.29 -0.71 -15.27
N ASN A 35 -11.05 0.21 -16.21
CA ASN A 35 -11.38 0.04 -17.60
C ASN A 35 -10.09 -0.01 -18.42
N PHE A 36 -9.79 -1.15 -19.00
CA PHE A 36 -8.68 -1.33 -19.92
C PHE A 36 -9.12 -1.11 -21.37
N PHE A 37 -8.19 -0.68 -22.23
CA PHE A 37 -8.42 -0.63 -23.67
C PHE A 37 -8.56 -2.03 -24.27
N GLN A 38 -7.88 -3.02 -23.65
CA GLN A 38 -7.77 -4.39 -24.15
C GLN A 38 -8.76 -5.31 -23.45
N ASN A 39 -9.39 -6.19 -24.22
CA ASN A 39 -10.26 -7.22 -23.64
C ASN A 39 -9.47 -8.37 -22.99
N ASN A 40 -8.23 -8.62 -23.44
CA ASN A 40 -7.31 -9.63 -22.89
C ASN A 40 -6.37 -9.04 -21.84
N TRP A 41 -6.82 -8.04 -21.08
CA TRP A 41 -6.03 -7.31 -20.06
C TRP A 41 -5.40 -8.25 -19.01
N ASP A 42 -6.08 -9.32 -18.62
CA ASP A 42 -5.61 -10.29 -17.64
C ASP A 42 -4.34 -11.00 -18.13
N HIS A 43 -4.38 -11.60 -19.31
CA HIS A 43 -3.21 -12.20 -19.94
C HIS A 43 -2.05 -11.20 -20.15
N LEU A 44 -2.36 -9.93 -20.43
CA LEU A 44 -1.31 -8.89 -20.54
C LEU A 44 -0.69 -8.58 -19.19
N LEU A 45 -1.48 -8.52 -18.11
CA LEU A 45 -0.97 -8.32 -16.75
C LEU A 45 -0.08 -9.50 -16.31
N ASP A 46 -0.45 -10.75 -16.62
CA ASP A 46 0.38 -11.93 -16.37
C ASP A 46 1.70 -11.88 -17.14
N SER A 47 1.63 -11.53 -18.42
CA SER A 47 2.82 -11.37 -19.27
C SER A 47 3.78 -10.31 -18.72
N LEU A 48 3.25 -9.15 -18.29
CA LEU A 48 4.04 -8.08 -17.71
C LEU A 48 4.62 -8.46 -16.33
N LYS A 49 3.88 -9.21 -15.53
CA LYS A 49 4.34 -9.70 -14.23
C LYS A 49 5.51 -10.65 -14.33
N SER A 50 5.62 -11.41 -15.42
CA SER A 50 6.74 -12.33 -15.67
C SER A 50 8.05 -11.63 -16.07
N LEU A 51 8.00 -10.32 -16.40
CA LEU A 51 9.19 -9.56 -16.78
C LEU A 51 10.00 -9.14 -15.53
N PRO A 52 11.36 -9.05 -15.65
CA PRO A 52 12.22 -8.61 -14.55
C PRO A 52 11.88 -7.22 -14.03
N ASP A 53 11.49 -6.32 -14.93
CA ASP A 53 11.08 -4.97 -14.59
C ASP A 53 9.57 -4.95 -14.30
N GLU A 54 9.22 -4.40 -13.15
CA GLU A 54 7.82 -4.27 -12.74
C GLU A 54 7.06 -3.25 -13.63
N THR A 55 6.65 -3.71 -14.82
CA THR A 55 5.98 -2.88 -15.82
C THR A 55 4.49 -2.79 -15.57
N TYR A 56 3.90 -1.64 -15.88
CA TYR A 56 2.46 -1.39 -15.75
C TYR A 56 1.75 -1.50 -17.10
N LEU A 57 0.57 -2.11 -17.09
CA LEU A 57 -0.42 -1.95 -18.16
C LEU A 57 -1.16 -0.64 -17.94
N ILE A 58 -1.29 0.16 -19.00
CA ILE A 58 -2.02 1.42 -18.89
C ILE A 58 -3.51 1.16 -19.10
N ALA A 59 -4.28 1.35 -18.03
CA ALA A 59 -5.73 1.37 -18.09
C ALA A 59 -6.21 2.68 -18.71
N GLN A 60 -7.31 2.61 -19.46
CA GLN A 60 -7.99 3.79 -20.00
C GLN A 60 -8.41 4.71 -18.85
N SER A 61 -9.06 4.14 -17.85
CA SER A 61 -9.50 4.86 -16.67
C SER A 61 -9.61 3.95 -15.44
N VAL A 62 -9.48 4.58 -14.27
CA VAL A 62 -9.87 4.00 -12.99
C VAL A 62 -10.86 4.95 -12.32
N GLU A 63 -12.01 4.44 -11.91
CA GLU A 63 -12.98 5.17 -11.10
C GLU A 63 -12.91 4.70 -9.66
N ILE A 64 -12.77 5.62 -8.71
CA ILE A 64 -12.83 5.34 -7.27
C ILE A 64 -13.98 6.15 -6.68
N ASN A 65 -15.01 5.48 -6.19
CA ASN A 65 -16.19 6.10 -5.57
C ASN A 65 -16.81 7.23 -6.42
N GLY A 66 -16.88 7.04 -7.73
CA GLY A 66 -17.44 8.03 -8.68
C GLY A 66 -16.43 9.08 -9.18
N GLN A 67 -15.21 9.14 -8.64
CA GLN A 67 -14.15 10.00 -9.20
C GLN A 67 -13.31 9.22 -10.20
N THR A 68 -13.19 9.73 -11.42
CA THR A 68 -12.47 9.08 -12.53
C THR A 68 -11.06 9.66 -12.70
N PHE A 69 -10.10 8.77 -12.94
CA PHE A 69 -8.71 9.05 -13.25
C PHE A 69 -8.37 8.40 -14.60
N ASP A 70 -7.73 9.14 -15.51
CA ASP A 70 -7.39 8.66 -16.84
C ASP A 70 -5.93 8.21 -16.93
N SER A 71 -5.66 7.25 -17.82
CA SER A 71 -4.29 6.79 -18.16
C SER A 71 -3.52 6.34 -16.91
N VAL A 72 -4.10 5.40 -16.18
CA VAL A 72 -3.62 4.90 -14.89
C VAL A 72 -2.78 3.65 -15.08
N GLY A 73 -1.66 3.55 -14.36
CA GLY A 73 -0.84 2.35 -14.36
C GLY A 73 -1.45 1.26 -13.47
N VAL A 74 -1.63 0.06 -14.01
CA VAL A 74 -2.12 -1.12 -13.27
C VAL A 74 -1.17 -2.28 -13.48
N LYS A 75 -0.85 -3.02 -12.41
CA LYS A 75 -0.06 -4.25 -12.49
C LYS A 75 -0.49 -5.25 -11.46
N TYR A 76 -0.21 -6.52 -11.70
CA TYR A 76 -0.27 -7.54 -10.66
C TYR A 76 0.87 -7.36 -9.67
N LYS A 77 0.58 -7.52 -8.39
CA LYS A 77 1.56 -7.47 -7.30
C LYS A 77 1.59 -8.81 -6.56
N GLY A 78 2.40 -8.89 -5.52
CA GLY A 78 2.54 -10.07 -4.68
C GLY A 78 3.63 -11.01 -5.19
N TYR A 79 4.16 -11.79 -4.27
CA TYR A 79 5.12 -12.86 -4.51
C TYR A 79 4.42 -14.21 -4.37
N SER A 80 3.98 -14.57 -3.16
CA SER A 80 3.29 -15.82 -2.87
C SER A 80 1.77 -15.77 -3.09
N SER A 81 1.19 -14.59 -3.23
CA SER A 81 -0.25 -14.39 -3.42
C SER A 81 -0.66 -14.19 -4.87
N TYR A 82 0.30 -14.15 -5.78
CA TYR A 82 0.10 -14.10 -7.22
C TYR A 82 0.34 -15.49 -7.81
N GLU A 83 -0.53 -15.92 -8.68
CA GLU A 83 -0.36 -17.11 -9.53
C GLU A 83 -0.88 -16.79 -10.92
N PRO A 84 -0.10 -17.09 -11.99
CA PRO A 84 -0.61 -16.99 -13.36
C PRO A 84 -1.85 -17.91 -13.49
N ASP A 85 -2.76 -17.55 -14.35
CA ASP A 85 -4.02 -18.27 -14.59
C ASP A 85 -5.01 -18.25 -13.41
N ASN A 86 -4.70 -17.58 -12.30
CA ASN A 86 -5.63 -17.39 -11.22
C ASN A 86 -6.59 -16.25 -11.56
N LEU A 87 -7.89 -16.51 -11.49
CA LEU A 87 -8.93 -15.52 -11.83
C LEU A 87 -8.85 -14.23 -11.01
N LYS A 88 -8.27 -14.28 -9.82
CA LYS A 88 -8.24 -13.15 -8.90
C LYS A 88 -6.85 -12.93 -8.33
N ASN A 89 -6.04 -12.15 -9.03
CA ASN A 89 -4.71 -11.75 -8.59
C ASN A 89 -4.69 -10.40 -7.86
N PRO A 90 -3.74 -10.15 -6.94
CA PRO A 90 -3.65 -8.89 -6.22
C PRO A 90 -3.13 -7.77 -7.14
N LEU A 91 -3.66 -6.54 -6.95
CA LEU A 91 -3.44 -5.41 -7.84
C LEU A 91 -2.62 -4.30 -7.16
N HIS A 92 -1.82 -3.62 -7.97
CA HIS A 92 -1.24 -2.32 -7.67
C HIS A 92 -1.66 -1.33 -8.76
N ILE A 93 -2.31 -0.26 -8.35
CA ILE A 93 -2.80 0.81 -9.20
C ILE A 93 -2.02 2.08 -8.86
N GLU A 94 -1.33 2.66 -9.83
CA GLU A 94 -0.61 3.93 -9.70
C GLU A 94 -1.37 5.01 -10.45
N LEU A 95 -2.12 5.84 -9.71
CA LEU A 95 -3.02 6.84 -10.28
C LEU A 95 -2.26 7.91 -11.08
N ASP A 96 -1.07 8.30 -10.64
CA ASP A 96 -0.25 9.33 -11.28
C ASP A 96 0.88 8.76 -12.18
N HIS A 97 0.73 7.52 -12.62
CA HIS A 97 1.72 6.85 -13.46
C HIS A 97 2.04 7.64 -14.75
N VAL A 98 1.03 7.94 -15.52
CA VAL A 98 1.15 8.73 -16.76
C VAL A 98 0.89 10.21 -16.47
N ARG A 99 -0.23 10.54 -15.84
CA ARG A 99 -0.62 11.92 -15.54
C ARG A 99 -0.22 12.29 -14.13
N LYS A 100 0.89 13.00 -14.00
CA LYS A 100 1.42 13.39 -12.68
C LYS A 100 0.44 14.25 -11.89
N GLY A 101 0.37 13.99 -10.58
CA GLY A 101 -0.50 14.72 -9.66
C GLY A 101 -1.89 14.10 -9.44
N GLN A 102 -2.30 13.12 -10.23
CA GLN A 102 -3.54 12.39 -9.98
C GLN A 102 -3.46 11.69 -8.61
N ASN A 103 -4.49 11.84 -7.81
CA ASN A 103 -4.61 11.18 -6.52
C ASN A 103 -6.06 11.15 -6.04
N TYR A 104 -6.41 10.15 -5.25
CA TYR A 104 -7.68 10.08 -4.56
C TYR A 104 -7.45 10.37 -3.06
N GLN A 105 -7.93 11.51 -2.56
CA GLN A 105 -7.73 11.96 -1.17
C GLN A 105 -6.24 11.92 -0.73
N GLY A 106 -5.34 12.28 -1.65
CA GLY A 106 -3.90 12.25 -1.42
C GLY A 106 -3.25 10.86 -1.56
N VAL A 107 -4.00 9.82 -1.92
CA VAL A 107 -3.48 8.48 -2.24
C VAL A 107 -3.20 8.38 -3.73
N LYS A 108 -2.00 7.99 -4.09
CA LYS A 108 -1.55 7.78 -5.46
C LYS A 108 -1.44 6.29 -5.80
N ASP A 109 -1.00 5.50 -4.82
CA ASP A 109 -0.79 4.06 -4.92
C ASP A 109 -1.93 3.32 -4.21
N VAL A 110 -2.81 2.68 -4.96
CA VAL A 110 -3.87 1.82 -4.44
C VAL A 110 -3.42 0.37 -4.50
N LYS A 111 -3.40 -0.31 -3.36
CA LYS A 111 -2.97 -1.70 -3.25
C LYS A 111 -4.13 -2.57 -2.82
N LEU A 112 -4.53 -3.47 -3.71
CA LEU A 112 -5.65 -4.38 -3.51
C LEU A 112 -5.12 -5.80 -3.37
N ALA A 113 -5.28 -6.38 -2.17
CA ALA A 113 -4.91 -7.76 -1.89
C ALA A 113 -6.11 -8.69 -2.16
N ASN A 114 -5.83 -9.85 -2.75
CA ASN A 114 -6.84 -10.78 -3.24
C ASN A 114 -7.44 -11.70 -2.17
N GLY A 115 -7.02 -11.58 -0.90
CA GLY A 115 -7.44 -12.50 0.17
C GLY A 115 -6.84 -13.90 0.02
N TYR A 116 -5.62 -14.00 -0.51
CA TYR A 116 -4.90 -15.27 -0.69
C TYR A 116 -4.85 -16.06 0.62
N SER A 117 -5.26 -17.33 0.57
CA SER A 117 -5.35 -18.23 1.73
C SER A 117 -6.22 -17.69 2.91
N ASP A 118 -7.06 -16.68 2.67
CA ASP A 118 -7.99 -16.15 3.66
C ASP A 118 -9.43 -16.16 3.16
N PRO A 119 -10.15 -17.29 3.30
CA PRO A 119 -11.56 -17.37 2.87
C PRO A 119 -12.50 -16.47 3.70
N THR A 120 -12.03 -15.93 4.82
CA THR A 120 -12.82 -15.05 5.69
C THR A 120 -12.72 -13.57 5.31
N PHE A 121 -11.69 -13.18 4.55
CA PHE A 121 -11.33 -11.81 4.19
C PHE A 121 -11.02 -10.88 5.38
N VAL A 122 -11.02 -11.36 6.62
CA VAL A 122 -10.84 -10.50 7.80
C VAL A 122 -9.43 -10.51 8.38
N ARG A 123 -8.60 -11.51 8.04
CA ARG A 123 -7.29 -11.69 8.68
C ARG A 123 -6.39 -10.47 8.48
N GLU A 124 -6.28 -9.96 7.25
CA GLU A 124 -5.39 -8.85 6.93
C GLU A 124 -5.85 -7.55 7.60
N THR A 125 -7.13 -7.18 7.47
CA THR A 125 -7.70 -5.98 8.08
C THR A 125 -7.61 -6.01 9.61
N MET A 126 -7.98 -7.14 10.21
CA MET A 126 -7.95 -7.32 11.68
C MET A 126 -6.51 -7.33 12.21
N SER A 127 -5.57 -7.97 11.51
CA SER A 127 -4.16 -7.97 11.90
C SER A 127 -3.60 -6.55 11.93
N TYR A 128 -3.85 -5.74 10.90
CA TYR A 128 -3.41 -4.36 10.89
C TYR A 128 -4.09 -3.52 11.97
N GLU A 129 -5.37 -3.76 12.25
CA GLU A 129 -6.07 -3.05 13.33
C GLU A 129 -5.48 -3.36 14.71
N ILE A 130 -5.13 -4.62 14.97
CA ILE A 130 -4.45 -5.03 16.21
C ILE A 130 -3.05 -4.42 16.26
N LEU A 131 -2.26 -4.57 15.19
CA LEU A 131 -0.87 -4.08 15.14
C LEU A 131 -0.76 -2.57 15.37
N ARG A 132 -1.72 -1.78 14.85
CA ARG A 132 -1.72 -0.31 15.06
C ARG A 132 -1.84 0.12 16.52
N LYS A 133 -2.24 -0.79 17.42
CA LYS A 133 -2.25 -0.51 18.87
C LYS A 133 -0.84 -0.55 19.48
N TYR A 134 0.11 -1.19 18.81
CA TYR A 134 1.45 -1.45 19.31
C TYR A 134 2.55 -0.83 18.44
N MET A 135 2.32 -0.73 17.14
CA MET A 135 3.33 -0.26 16.19
C MET A 135 2.70 0.48 15.01
N ALA A 136 3.53 1.17 14.22
CA ALA A 136 3.12 1.72 12.94
C ALA A 136 2.73 0.59 11.98
N ALA A 137 1.46 0.52 11.60
CA ALA A 137 0.95 -0.46 10.66
C ALA A 137 -0.04 0.17 9.69
N PRO A 138 -0.19 -0.36 8.46
CA PRO A 138 -1.07 0.19 7.44
C PRO A 138 -2.52 0.31 7.88
N LEU A 139 -3.21 1.29 7.35
CA LEU A 139 -4.68 1.30 7.33
C LEU A 139 -5.15 0.27 6.29
N ALA A 140 -6.27 -0.38 6.56
CA ALA A 140 -6.88 -1.31 5.62
C ALA A 140 -8.39 -1.32 5.77
N ASN A 141 -9.08 -1.50 4.64
CA ASN A 141 -10.51 -1.75 4.55
C ASN A 141 -10.81 -2.62 3.32
N TYR A 142 -12.02 -2.57 2.79
CA TYR A 142 -12.42 -3.38 1.65
C TYR A 142 -12.74 -2.54 0.43
N ALA A 143 -12.53 -3.15 -0.74
CA ALA A 143 -12.94 -2.58 -2.02
C ALA A 143 -13.63 -3.62 -2.89
N GLU A 144 -14.78 -3.30 -3.42
CA GLU A 144 -15.39 -4.00 -4.53
C GLU A 144 -14.72 -3.55 -5.82
N VAL A 145 -14.30 -4.51 -6.63
CA VAL A 145 -13.55 -4.25 -7.86
C VAL A 145 -14.34 -4.72 -9.08
N TRP A 146 -14.39 -3.87 -10.09
CA TRP A 146 -14.92 -4.17 -11.43
C TRP A 146 -13.81 -4.01 -12.47
N MET A 147 -13.77 -4.93 -13.44
CA MET A 147 -12.85 -4.93 -14.57
C MET A 147 -13.66 -4.86 -15.88
N ASN A 148 -13.46 -3.83 -16.68
CA ASN A 148 -14.19 -3.63 -17.94
C ASN A 148 -15.72 -3.79 -17.80
N GLY A 149 -16.28 -3.31 -16.69
CA GLY A 149 -17.72 -3.36 -16.40
C GLY A 149 -18.22 -4.64 -15.72
N GLU A 150 -17.36 -5.67 -15.56
CA GLU A 150 -17.72 -6.91 -14.88
C GLU A 150 -17.27 -6.88 -13.42
N TYR A 151 -18.12 -7.38 -12.51
CA TYR A 151 -17.77 -7.50 -11.10
C TYR A 151 -16.71 -8.58 -10.89
N TRP A 152 -15.55 -8.17 -10.39
CA TRP A 152 -14.38 -9.04 -10.23
C TRP A 152 -14.21 -9.60 -8.82
N GLY A 153 -14.77 -8.94 -7.83
CA GLY A 153 -14.82 -9.44 -6.47
C GLY A 153 -14.43 -8.42 -5.39
N LEU A 154 -14.44 -8.90 -4.15
CA LEU A 154 -14.02 -8.14 -2.97
C LEU A 154 -12.52 -8.28 -2.74
N TYR A 155 -11.84 -7.17 -2.52
CA TYR A 155 -10.41 -7.09 -2.22
C TYR A 155 -10.19 -6.38 -0.88
N THR A 156 -9.06 -6.65 -0.24
CA THR A 156 -8.57 -5.82 0.86
C THR A 156 -7.80 -4.64 0.28
N ASN A 157 -8.26 -3.41 0.55
CA ASN A 157 -7.59 -2.18 0.17
C ASN A 157 -6.64 -1.77 1.29
N VAL A 158 -5.32 -1.78 1.02
CA VAL A 158 -4.26 -1.63 2.02
C VAL A 158 -3.45 -0.37 1.75
N GLU A 159 -3.23 0.44 2.80
CA GLU A 159 -2.36 1.63 2.74
C GLU A 159 -0.95 1.25 2.28
N SER A 160 -0.41 1.99 1.32
CA SER A 160 0.93 1.75 0.81
C SER A 160 1.98 2.19 1.83
N ILE A 161 2.87 1.26 2.22
CA ILE A 161 4.07 1.60 3.01
C ILE A 161 5.08 2.24 2.07
N ASN A 162 5.18 3.56 2.11
CA ASN A 162 6.02 4.38 1.26
C ASN A 162 6.59 5.57 2.06
N LYS A 163 7.32 6.49 1.40
CA LYS A 163 7.88 7.69 2.04
C LYS A 163 6.81 8.52 2.78
N LYS A 164 5.55 8.56 2.30
CA LYS A 164 4.44 9.26 2.97
C LYS A 164 4.05 8.57 4.28
N PHE A 165 3.96 7.24 4.27
CA PHE A 165 3.72 6.43 5.46
C PHE A 165 4.85 6.64 6.49
N ALA A 166 6.11 6.58 6.05
CA ALA A 166 7.27 6.79 6.92
C ALA A 166 7.25 8.20 7.56
N ARG A 167 6.97 9.25 6.79
CA ARG A 167 6.82 10.61 7.35
C ARG A 167 5.71 10.71 8.39
N LYS A 168 4.56 10.09 8.13
CA LYS A 168 3.40 10.12 9.03
C LYS A 168 3.69 9.47 10.39
N HIS A 169 4.41 8.36 10.40
CA HIS A 169 4.59 7.54 11.59
C HIS A 169 5.92 7.75 12.30
N PHE A 170 6.97 8.12 11.58
CA PHE A 170 8.33 8.24 12.10
C PHE A 170 8.87 9.69 12.03
N HIS A 171 8.05 10.63 11.54
CA HIS A 171 8.42 12.04 11.41
C HIS A 171 9.72 12.26 10.63
N THR A 172 9.96 11.41 9.62
CA THR A 172 11.15 11.50 8.78
C THR A 172 11.02 12.69 7.82
N ASP A 173 12.12 13.34 7.50
CA ASP A 173 12.21 14.38 6.47
C ASP A 173 12.22 13.80 5.03
N GLY A 174 12.33 12.49 4.90
CA GLY A 174 12.34 11.76 3.63
C GLY A 174 13.69 11.17 3.25
N ASP A 175 14.77 11.51 3.96
CA ASP A 175 16.14 11.07 3.68
C ASP A 175 16.61 9.93 4.60
N ASN A 176 15.77 9.51 5.54
CA ASN A 176 16.07 8.39 6.43
C ASN A 176 16.15 7.06 5.66
N PRO A 177 17.02 6.14 6.09
CA PRO A 177 17.12 4.82 5.49
C PRO A 177 15.76 4.12 5.41
N PHE A 178 15.38 3.72 4.20
CA PHE A 178 14.13 3.02 3.95
C PHE A 178 14.36 1.87 2.99
N PHE A 179 14.17 0.65 3.47
CA PHE A 179 14.41 -0.57 2.71
C PHE A 179 13.15 -1.40 2.55
N LYS A 180 13.00 -2.00 1.39
CA LYS A 180 12.08 -3.12 1.18
C LYS A 180 12.87 -4.41 1.25
N CYS A 181 12.49 -5.29 2.16
CA CYS A 181 12.94 -6.67 2.14
C CYS A 181 12.37 -7.37 0.90
N ASN A 182 13.24 -7.99 0.12
CA ASN A 182 12.90 -8.59 -1.16
C ASN A 182 13.64 -9.93 -1.28
N PRO A 183 13.17 -10.98 -0.57
CA PRO A 183 13.85 -12.27 -0.60
C PRO A 183 13.89 -12.82 -2.03
N VAL A 184 15.03 -13.38 -2.42
CA VAL A 184 15.24 -13.99 -3.74
C VAL A 184 14.51 -15.32 -3.81
N ASP A 185 14.57 -16.06 -2.69
CA ASP A 185 13.90 -17.33 -2.52
C ASP A 185 13.45 -17.46 -1.06
N VAL A 186 12.18 -17.75 -0.84
CA VAL A 186 11.63 -17.95 0.52
C VAL A 186 11.93 -19.34 1.07
N VAL A 187 12.43 -20.25 0.25
CA VAL A 187 12.75 -21.63 0.63
C VAL A 187 14.25 -21.84 0.83
N ALA A 188 15.09 -21.17 0.04
CA ALA A 188 16.54 -21.28 0.16
C ALA A 188 17.07 -20.41 1.31
N SER A 189 17.91 -21.01 2.16
CA SER A 189 18.47 -20.35 3.37
C SER A 189 19.38 -19.14 3.06
N ASN A 190 19.86 -18.99 1.86
CA ASN A 190 20.77 -17.92 1.43
C ASN A 190 20.09 -16.79 0.65
N GLY A 191 18.79 -16.82 0.50
CA GLY A 191 18.00 -15.81 -0.22
C GLY A 191 17.15 -14.92 0.66
N HIS A 192 17.26 -15.04 1.99
CA HIS A 192 16.39 -14.36 2.94
C HIS A 192 16.84 -12.94 3.22
N SER A 193 15.87 -12.06 3.52
CA SER A 193 16.10 -10.72 4.06
C SER A 193 16.00 -10.80 5.59
N ASP A 194 16.96 -11.49 6.23
CA ASP A 194 16.94 -11.95 7.63
C ASP A 194 17.83 -11.14 8.58
N LEU A 195 18.39 -10.02 8.10
CA LEU A 195 19.29 -9.13 8.83
C LEU A 195 20.61 -9.81 9.28
N VAL A 196 21.03 -10.90 8.64
CA VAL A 196 22.32 -11.54 8.90
C VAL A 196 23.43 -10.78 8.20
N TYR A 197 24.50 -10.48 8.93
CA TYR A 197 25.70 -9.85 8.39
C TYR A 197 26.63 -10.88 7.77
N GLU A 198 26.92 -10.74 6.48
CA GLU A 198 27.77 -11.62 5.72
C GLU A 198 29.04 -10.91 5.19
N SER A 199 28.92 -9.60 4.90
CA SER A 199 29.95 -8.81 4.24
C SER A 199 29.82 -7.32 4.56
N ALA A 200 30.95 -6.60 4.45
CA ALA A 200 30.96 -5.14 4.51
C ALA A 200 30.56 -4.48 3.18
N ASP A 201 30.47 -5.25 2.09
CA ASP A 201 30.05 -4.75 0.79
C ASP A 201 28.53 -4.81 0.63
N SER A 202 27.92 -3.66 0.46
CA SER A 202 26.46 -3.56 0.25
C SER A 202 25.99 -4.28 -1.02
N ALA A 203 26.86 -4.47 -2.01
CA ALA A 203 26.53 -5.16 -3.26
C ALA A 203 26.07 -6.61 -3.03
N ASP A 204 26.58 -7.27 -1.98
CA ASP A 204 26.21 -8.64 -1.64
C ASP A 204 24.74 -8.77 -1.15
N TYR A 205 24.08 -7.64 -0.87
CA TYR A 205 22.73 -7.58 -0.34
C TYR A 205 21.69 -7.03 -1.32
N PHE A 206 22.07 -6.49 -2.50
CA PHE A 206 21.16 -5.83 -3.43
C PHE A 206 20.02 -6.73 -3.93
N LEU A 207 20.21 -8.01 -3.99
CA LEU A 207 19.17 -8.96 -4.37
C LEU A 207 18.11 -9.15 -3.26
N ARG A 208 18.52 -9.01 -1.98
CA ARG A 208 17.68 -9.29 -0.80
C ARG A 208 17.03 -8.04 -0.21
N TYR A 209 17.63 -6.88 -0.44
CA TYR A 209 17.16 -5.60 0.08
C TYR A 209 17.15 -4.55 -1.02
N LYS A 210 16.01 -3.92 -1.20
CA LYS A 210 15.87 -2.79 -2.14
C LYS A 210 15.82 -1.49 -1.35
N LEU A 211 16.83 -0.63 -1.57
CA LEU A 211 16.84 0.73 -1.02
C LEU A 211 15.75 1.57 -1.71
N LEU A 212 14.91 2.22 -0.92
CA LEU A 212 13.80 3.07 -1.37
C LEU A 212 14.03 4.56 -1.04
N SER A 213 15.06 4.87 -0.22
CA SER A 213 15.59 6.20 0.04
C SER A 213 16.82 6.46 -0.81
N ASP A 214 17.36 7.68 -0.76
CA ASP A 214 18.54 8.04 -1.53
C ASP A 214 19.82 7.46 -0.91
N GLU A 215 19.85 7.29 0.41
CA GLU A 215 20.96 6.73 1.18
C GLU A 215 20.45 5.75 2.24
N GLY A 216 21.35 4.92 2.83
CA GLY A 216 20.99 4.04 3.94
C GLY A 216 21.78 2.74 4.07
N TRP A 217 22.60 2.36 3.10
CA TRP A 217 23.33 1.10 3.14
C TRP A 217 24.27 0.97 4.33
N ALA A 218 24.99 2.05 4.69
CA ALA A 218 25.88 2.03 5.83
C ALA A 218 25.13 1.75 7.14
N GLN A 219 23.93 2.30 7.31
CA GLN A 219 23.08 2.10 8.48
C GLN A 219 22.54 0.67 8.54
N LEU A 220 22.09 0.12 7.38
CA LEU A 220 21.62 -1.28 7.33
C LEU A 220 22.76 -2.26 7.65
N LEU A 221 23.94 -2.05 7.09
CA LEU A 221 25.12 -2.88 7.38
C LEU A 221 25.51 -2.80 8.85
N ALA A 222 25.53 -1.60 9.45
CA ALA A 222 25.80 -1.42 10.86
C ALA A 222 24.78 -2.14 11.77
N LEU A 223 23.49 -2.09 11.40
CA LEU A 223 22.44 -2.83 12.09
C LEU A 223 22.69 -4.34 12.01
N MET A 224 22.92 -4.88 10.80
CA MET A 224 23.16 -6.30 10.59
C MET A 224 24.41 -6.78 11.31
N ASP A 225 25.53 -6.02 11.25
CA ASP A 225 26.76 -6.32 11.96
C ASP A 225 26.53 -6.34 13.48
N THR A 226 25.81 -5.36 14.01
CA THR A 226 25.51 -5.31 15.43
C THR A 226 24.64 -6.49 15.87
N VAL A 227 23.59 -6.82 15.13
CA VAL A 227 22.70 -7.96 15.44
C VAL A 227 23.46 -9.29 15.40
N THR A 228 24.34 -9.46 14.42
CA THR A 228 25.07 -10.71 14.21
C THR A 228 26.27 -10.86 15.12
N ASN A 229 27.13 -9.84 15.21
CA ASN A 229 28.45 -9.96 15.83
C ASN A 229 28.55 -9.28 17.20
N PHE A 230 27.69 -8.30 17.49
CA PHE A 230 27.75 -7.49 18.72
C PHE A 230 26.37 -7.30 19.38
N PRO A 231 25.59 -8.36 19.61
CA PRO A 231 24.19 -8.23 20.08
C PRO A 231 24.03 -7.48 21.40
N TRP A 232 25.08 -7.45 22.23
CA TRP A 232 25.11 -6.68 23.50
C TRP A 232 25.21 -5.17 23.32
N LYS A 233 25.37 -4.68 22.06
CA LYS A 233 25.37 -3.25 21.67
C LYS A 233 24.11 -2.86 20.91
N ILE A 234 23.07 -3.67 20.98
CA ILE A 234 21.85 -3.49 20.17
C ILE A 234 21.16 -2.14 20.45
N ASP A 235 21.30 -1.62 21.67
CA ASP A 235 20.80 -0.32 22.10
C ASP A 235 21.44 0.88 21.37
N HIS A 236 22.58 0.65 20.69
CA HIS A 236 23.21 1.69 19.85
C HIS A 236 22.57 1.84 18.47
N VAL A 237 21.81 0.84 18.02
CA VAL A 237 21.25 0.79 16.66
C VAL A 237 19.73 0.70 16.60
N ILE A 238 19.10 0.28 17.69
CA ILE A 238 17.63 0.27 17.81
C ILE A 238 17.19 0.86 19.15
N ASP A 239 16.00 1.40 19.19
CA ASP A 239 15.30 1.75 20.43
C ASP A 239 14.74 0.47 21.06
N VAL A 240 15.49 -0.09 22.00
CA VAL A 240 15.18 -1.38 22.63
C VAL A 240 13.87 -1.33 23.40
N ASP A 241 13.60 -0.25 24.13
CA ASP A 241 12.36 -0.10 24.90
C ASP A 241 11.15 -0.14 23.99
N ARG A 242 11.22 0.55 22.85
CA ARG A 242 10.15 0.55 21.84
C ARG A 242 10.04 -0.77 21.09
N ALA A 243 11.14 -1.49 20.90
CA ALA A 243 11.15 -2.78 20.21
C ALA A 243 10.59 -3.92 21.06
N LEU A 244 10.59 -3.78 22.39
CA LEU A 244 10.08 -4.78 23.34
C LEU A 244 8.58 -4.64 23.63
N TRP A 245 7.92 -3.59 23.16
CA TRP A 245 6.46 -3.39 23.26
C TRP A 245 5.75 -4.07 22.10
#